data_1d579a164e1df6c19d09e118da1365c1
#
_entry.id   1d579a164e1df6c19d09e118da1365c1
#
_cell.length_a   1.000
_cell.length_b   1.000
_cell.length_c   1.000
_cell.angle_alpha   90.00
_cell.angle_beta   90.00
_cell.angle_gamma   90.00
#
_symmetry.space_group_name_H-M   'P 1'
#
loop_
_entity.id
_entity.type
_entity.pdbx_description
1 polymer ?
#
loop_
_entity_poly.entity_id
_entity_poly.type
_entity_poly.pdbx_seq_one_letter_code
_entity_poly.pdbx_strand_id
1 'polypeptide(L)'
;YQLYAKHHAEFTADEIYILSKELDTVIYFDALSEVSVRVSHDLFVSKKRINFDVDSVDKVIESFMSKDYIRIREIDSFLAFPSVGYEWNEYMLESFLISYSKKFVLLNNGQSLHNVAGAIVKKDGKIKEFEDACAAVLSESRIELKKSEALNYLADVNMITRRSYKDLD
;
A
#
# COMPACT_ATOMS: atom_id res chain seq x y z
N TYR A 1 3.03 -9.37 17.50
CA TYR A 1 3.89 -8.42 16.74
C TYR A 1 4.64 -7.46 17.66
N GLN A 2 4.00 -6.86 18.66
CA GLN A 2 4.67 -5.93 19.60
C GLN A 2 5.87 -6.55 20.30
N LEU A 3 5.71 -7.78 20.82
CA LEU A 3 6.80 -8.53 21.46
C LEU A 3 7.91 -8.85 20.47
N TYR A 4 7.55 -9.28 19.26
CA TYR A 4 8.52 -9.62 18.23
C TYR A 4 9.31 -8.38 17.79
N ALA A 5 8.65 -7.28 17.50
CA ALA A 5 9.28 -6.02 17.11
C ALA A 5 10.11 -5.38 18.23
N LYS A 6 9.84 -5.71 19.50
CA LYS A 6 10.65 -5.26 20.64
C LYS A 6 12.05 -5.91 20.65
N HIS A 7 12.13 -7.16 20.23
CA HIS A 7 13.36 -7.95 20.25
C HIS A 7 14.08 -8.03 18.89
N HIS A 8 13.35 -7.76 17.81
CA HIS A 8 13.85 -7.82 16.43
C HIS A 8 13.66 -6.45 15.76
N ALA A 9 14.77 -5.77 15.54
CA ALA A 9 14.74 -4.46 14.89
C ALA A 9 14.38 -4.56 13.40
N GLU A 10 14.67 -5.71 12.79
CA GLU A 10 14.35 -6.08 11.41
C GLU A 10 13.82 -7.52 11.39
N PHE A 11 12.87 -7.81 10.51
CA PHE A 11 12.34 -9.14 10.30
C PHE A 11 11.79 -9.28 8.88
N THR A 12 11.77 -10.52 8.38
CA THR A 12 11.40 -10.83 7.01
C THR A 12 9.90 -11.17 6.86
N ALA A 13 9.40 -11.09 5.63
CA ALA A 13 8.04 -11.55 5.30
C ALA A 13 7.87 -13.05 5.60
N ASP A 14 8.91 -13.86 5.38
CA ASP A 14 8.87 -15.29 5.69
C ASP A 14 8.76 -15.55 7.20
N GLU A 15 9.47 -14.79 8.03
CA GLU A 15 9.32 -14.87 9.50
C GLU A 15 7.91 -14.55 9.95
N ILE A 16 7.27 -13.52 9.38
CA ILE A 16 5.88 -13.18 9.66
C ILE A 16 4.93 -14.30 9.20
N TYR A 17 5.17 -14.88 8.03
CA TYR A 17 4.38 -16.00 7.54
C TYR A 17 4.51 -17.24 8.44
N ILE A 18 5.71 -17.60 8.84
CA ILE A 18 5.98 -18.72 9.75
C ILE A 18 5.29 -18.49 11.09
N LEU A 19 5.45 -17.29 11.67
CA LEU A 19 4.80 -16.92 12.92
C LEU A 19 3.27 -17.03 12.84
N SER A 20 2.66 -16.61 11.73
CA SER A 20 1.22 -16.75 11.54
C SER A 20 0.77 -18.21 11.47
N LYS A 21 1.58 -19.08 10.87
CA LYS A 21 1.33 -20.53 10.81
C LYS A 21 1.46 -21.19 12.18
N GLU A 22 2.50 -20.86 12.94
CA GLU A 22 2.71 -21.40 14.29
C GLU A 22 1.59 -21.00 15.25
N LEU A 23 1.02 -19.81 15.09
CA LEU A 23 -0.08 -19.31 15.89
C LEU A 23 -1.47 -19.69 15.35
N ASP A 24 -1.53 -20.44 14.25
CA ASP A 24 -2.77 -20.81 13.55
C ASP A 24 -3.68 -19.59 13.31
N THR A 25 -3.10 -18.53 12.77
CA THR A 25 -3.79 -17.27 12.54
C THR A 25 -3.45 -16.69 11.17
N VAL A 26 -4.22 -15.69 10.75
CA VAL A 26 -3.94 -14.90 9.56
C VAL A 26 -2.95 -13.77 9.88
N ILE A 27 -2.33 -13.20 8.84
CA ILE A 27 -1.50 -12.02 8.98
C ILE A 27 -2.39 -10.79 9.16
N TYR A 28 -2.28 -10.13 10.31
CA TYR A 28 -2.99 -8.88 10.61
C TYR A 28 -2.11 -7.69 10.23
N PHE A 29 -2.28 -7.16 9.03
CA PHE A 29 -1.49 -6.06 8.51
C PHE A 29 -1.66 -4.77 9.31
N ASP A 30 -2.86 -4.46 9.80
CA ASP A 30 -3.10 -3.29 10.62
C ASP A 30 -2.26 -3.33 11.90
N ALA A 31 -2.29 -4.46 12.62
CA ALA A 31 -1.48 -4.64 13.82
C ALA A 31 0.04 -4.63 13.52
N LEU A 32 0.44 -5.19 12.38
CA LEU A 32 1.83 -5.17 11.94
C LEU A 32 2.30 -3.75 11.61
N SER A 33 1.45 -2.94 11.01
CA SER A 33 1.73 -1.54 10.66
C SER A 33 1.81 -0.61 11.87
N GLU A 34 1.27 -1.01 13.02
CA GLU A 34 1.43 -0.23 14.26
C GLU A 34 2.86 -0.25 14.81
N VAL A 35 3.59 -1.33 14.56
CA VAL A 35 4.92 -1.57 15.16
C VAL A 35 6.07 -1.52 14.16
N SER A 36 5.79 -1.62 12.89
CA SER A 36 6.79 -1.73 11.83
C SER A 36 6.46 -0.95 10.57
N VAL A 37 7.49 -0.76 9.75
CA VAL A 37 7.41 -0.24 8.39
C VAL A 37 7.93 -1.31 7.44
N ARG A 38 7.19 -1.65 6.43
CA ARG A 38 7.67 -2.52 5.37
C ARG A 38 8.54 -1.71 4.42
N VAL A 39 9.82 -1.96 4.42
CA VAL A 39 10.79 -1.19 3.63
C VAL A 39 11.11 -1.81 2.28
N SER A 40 10.77 -3.09 2.10
CA SER A 40 10.87 -3.79 0.81
C SER A 40 9.90 -4.95 0.76
N HIS A 41 9.86 -5.67 -0.36
CA HIS A 41 9.03 -6.87 -0.49
C HIS A 41 9.25 -7.85 0.68
N ASP A 42 10.49 -8.05 1.09
CA ASP A 42 10.87 -9.08 2.06
C ASP A 42 11.19 -8.56 3.46
N LEU A 43 11.32 -7.23 3.66
CA LEU A 43 11.86 -6.69 4.89
C LEU A 43 10.93 -5.72 5.58
N PHE A 44 10.69 -5.99 6.87
CA PHE A 44 10.04 -5.09 7.83
C PHE A 44 11.07 -4.57 8.83
N VAL A 45 10.97 -3.31 9.19
CA VAL A 45 11.80 -2.71 10.23
C VAL A 45 10.95 -2.08 11.33
N SER A 46 11.47 -2.09 12.56
CA SER A 46 10.80 -1.39 13.66
C SER A 46 10.63 0.09 13.33
N LYS A 47 9.47 0.67 13.65
CA LYS A 47 9.20 2.11 13.49
C LYS A 47 10.25 3.01 14.12
N LYS A 48 10.95 2.53 15.15
CA LYS A 48 12.03 3.28 15.83
C LYS A 48 13.26 3.50 14.94
N ARG A 49 13.41 2.71 13.88
CA ARG A 49 14.58 2.76 12.98
C ARG A 49 14.40 3.68 11.78
N ILE A 50 13.19 4.11 11.52
CA ILE A 50 12.89 4.93 10.35
C ILE A 50 12.22 6.23 10.78
N ASN A 51 12.66 7.33 10.20
CA ASN A 51 12.09 8.64 10.46
C ASN A 51 11.75 9.30 9.12
N PHE A 52 10.46 9.48 8.87
CA PHE A 52 9.98 10.17 7.67
C PHE A 52 9.83 11.66 7.92
N ASP A 53 10.35 12.46 7.00
CA ASP A 53 9.91 13.85 6.84
C ASP A 53 8.56 13.84 6.11
N VAL A 54 7.48 13.75 6.89
CA VAL A 54 6.12 13.54 6.38
C VAL A 54 5.71 14.62 5.40
N ASP A 55 6.00 15.88 5.72
CA ASP A 55 5.59 17.01 4.86
C ASP A 55 6.34 16.99 3.53
N SER A 56 7.63 16.64 3.54
CA SER A 56 8.42 16.49 2.32
C SER A 56 7.94 15.32 1.45
N VAL A 57 7.63 14.18 2.06
CA VAL A 57 7.09 13.01 1.33
C VAL A 57 5.71 13.34 0.74
N ASP A 58 4.82 13.95 1.52
CA ASP A 58 3.50 14.35 1.03
C ASP A 58 3.58 15.33 -0.16
N LYS A 59 4.56 16.26 -0.15
CA LYS A 59 4.81 17.15 -1.29
C LYS A 59 5.25 16.39 -2.55
N VAL A 60 6.09 15.38 -2.39
CA VAL A 60 6.51 14.55 -3.54
C VAL A 60 5.31 13.80 -4.10
N ILE A 61 4.49 13.17 -3.26
CA ILE A 61 3.27 12.50 -3.70
C ILE A 61 2.34 13.49 -4.43
N GLU A 62 2.16 14.69 -3.88
CA GLU A 62 1.34 15.74 -4.50
C GLU A 62 1.82 16.11 -5.90
N SER A 63 3.13 16.08 -6.16
CA SER A 63 3.70 16.36 -7.48
C SER A 63 3.30 15.35 -8.57
N PHE A 64 2.91 14.13 -8.19
CA PHE A 64 2.39 13.12 -9.10
C PHE A 64 0.86 13.25 -9.33
N MET A 65 0.16 13.97 -8.46
CA MET A 65 -1.30 14.09 -8.49
C MET A 65 -1.74 15.11 -9.55
N SER A 66 -2.15 14.65 -10.71
CA SER A 66 -2.76 15.49 -11.76
C SER A 66 -4.29 15.56 -11.66
N LYS A 67 -4.91 14.73 -10.84
CA LYS A 67 -6.36 14.59 -10.61
C LYS A 67 -6.63 14.14 -9.17
N ASP A 68 -7.87 13.87 -8.82
CA ASP A 68 -8.29 13.53 -7.45
C ASP A 68 -7.76 12.19 -6.94
N TYR A 69 -7.24 11.36 -7.84
CA TYR A 69 -6.60 10.08 -7.52
C TYR A 69 -5.49 9.76 -8.51
N ILE A 70 -4.56 8.91 -8.07
CA ILE A 70 -3.63 8.17 -8.94
C ILE A 70 -3.56 6.73 -8.46
N ARG A 71 -3.32 5.77 -9.36
CA ARG A 71 -2.97 4.41 -8.95
C ARG A 71 -1.57 4.44 -8.37
N ILE A 72 -1.30 3.66 -7.32
CA ILE A 72 0.02 3.66 -6.68
C ILE A 72 1.15 3.35 -7.66
N ARG A 73 0.88 2.52 -8.67
CA ARG A 73 1.85 2.20 -9.74
C ARG A 73 2.21 3.39 -10.63
N GLU A 74 1.41 4.45 -10.66
CA GLU A 74 1.71 5.66 -11.43
C GLU A 74 2.84 6.48 -10.81
N ILE A 75 3.19 6.21 -9.54
CA ILE A 75 4.46 6.67 -8.97
C ILE A 75 5.55 5.71 -9.44
N ASP A 76 6.15 6.03 -10.57
CA ASP A 76 7.12 5.21 -11.30
C ASP A 76 8.58 5.58 -11.04
N SER A 77 8.80 6.65 -10.29
CA SER A 77 10.13 7.12 -9.89
C SER A 77 10.13 7.55 -8.42
N PHE A 78 11.12 7.08 -7.68
CA PHE A 78 11.33 7.41 -6.27
C PHE A 78 12.50 8.38 -6.03
N LEU A 79 13.08 8.94 -7.09
CA LEU A 79 14.27 9.80 -7.01
C LEU A 79 14.04 11.09 -6.21
N ALA A 80 12.82 11.63 -6.22
CA ALA A 80 12.48 12.86 -5.51
C ALA A 80 12.17 12.64 -4.02
N PHE A 81 12.00 11.39 -3.59
CA PHE A 81 11.69 11.08 -2.20
C PHE A 81 12.92 11.31 -1.29
N PRO A 82 12.73 11.88 -0.09
CA PRO A 82 13.84 12.13 0.83
C PRO A 82 14.42 10.81 1.35
N SER A 83 15.75 10.78 1.51
CA SER A 83 16.42 9.59 2.05
C SER A 83 16.01 9.32 3.50
N VAL A 84 15.74 8.06 3.80
CA VAL A 84 15.34 7.58 5.13
C VAL A 84 16.23 6.43 5.63
N GLY A 85 17.35 6.19 4.96
CA GLY A 85 18.27 5.10 5.29
C GLY A 85 17.95 3.77 4.61
N TYR A 86 16.84 3.69 3.87
CA TYR A 86 16.41 2.56 3.04
C TYR A 86 16.01 3.08 1.66
N GLU A 87 16.15 2.25 0.65
CA GLU A 87 15.75 2.59 -0.71
C GLU A 87 14.23 2.63 -0.84
N TRP A 88 13.69 3.74 -1.39
CA TRP A 88 12.27 3.87 -1.64
C TRP A 88 11.78 2.90 -2.71
N ASN A 89 10.61 2.32 -2.45
CA ASN A 89 9.90 1.43 -3.34
C ASN A 89 8.39 1.44 -3.01
N GLU A 90 7.60 0.71 -3.76
CA GLU A 90 6.14 0.66 -3.57
C GLU A 90 5.73 0.16 -2.17
N TYR A 91 6.47 -0.77 -1.57
CA TYR A 91 6.16 -1.29 -0.23
C TYR A 91 6.37 -0.25 0.88
N MET A 92 7.45 0.51 0.79
CA MET A 92 7.70 1.59 1.74
C MET A 92 6.70 2.73 1.54
N LEU A 93 6.32 3.04 0.30
CA LEU A 93 5.28 4.01 -0.01
C LEU A 93 3.92 3.58 0.56
N GLU A 94 3.53 2.31 0.43
CA GLU A 94 2.33 1.76 1.06
C GLU A 94 2.35 1.97 2.57
N SER A 95 3.45 1.59 3.24
CA SER A 95 3.60 1.77 4.69
C SER A 95 3.51 3.24 5.12
N PHE A 96 4.12 4.15 4.34
CA PHE A 96 4.01 5.58 4.58
C PHE A 96 2.56 6.08 4.48
N LEU A 97 1.85 5.70 3.44
CA LEU A 97 0.46 6.10 3.22
C LEU A 97 -0.48 5.58 4.32
N ILE A 98 -0.24 4.36 4.81
CA ILE A 98 -1.07 3.76 5.87
C ILE A 98 -0.86 4.44 7.22
N SER A 99 0.38 4.76 7.58
CA SER A 99 0.72 5.13 8.96
C SER A 99 1.18 6.57 9.16
N TYR A 100 1.60 7.28 8.12
CA TYR A 100 2.31 8.56 8.28
C TYR A 100 1.72 9.72 7.50
N SER A 101 1.23 9.53 6.27
CA SER A 101 0.75 10.62 5.43
C SER A 101 -0.34 11.45 6.13
N LYS A 102 -0.19 12.75 6.08
CA LYS A 102 -1.19 13.72 6.58
C LYS A 102 -2.22 14.07 5.51
N LYS A 103 -1.82 14.04 4.24
CA LYS A 103 -2.64 14.54 3.12
C LYS A 103 -3.30 13.43 2.31
N PHE A 104 -2.71 12.22 2.30
CA PHE A 104 -3.11 11.15 1.41
C PHE A 104 -3.47 9.87 2.15
N VAL A 105 -4.29 9.05 1.51
CA VAL A 105 -4.63 7.71 1.95
C VAL A 105 -4.55 6.76 0.75
N LEU A 106 -4.17 5.52 0.99
CA LEU A 106 -4.21 4.45 0.01
C LEU A 106 -5.53 3.68 0.15
N LEU A 107 -6.33 3.69 -0.88
CA LEU A 107 -7.55 2.89 -0.98
C LEU A 107 -7.25 1.62 -1.77
N ASN A 108 -7.49 0.47 -1.14
CA ASN A 108 -7.34 -0.84 -1.74
C ASN A 108 -8.34 -1.83 -1.12
N ASN A 109 -8.35 -3.05 -1.62
CA ASN A 109 -9.20 -4.12 -1.10
C ASN A 109 -8.50 -5.00 -0.05
N GLY A 110 -7.43 -4.53 0.54
CA GLY A 110 -6.62 -5.19 1.55
C GLY A 110 -5.15 -5.29 1.18
N GLN A 111 -4.28 -5.37 2.19
CA GLN A 111 -2.85 -5.55 2.00
C GLN A 111 -2.52 -7.00 1.68
N SER A 112 -1.41 -7.19 0.96
CA SER A 112 -0.89 -8.50 0.59
C SER A 112 0.62 -8.57 0.79
N LEU A 113 1.14 -9.75 1.12
CA LEU A 113 2.59 -9.99 1.10
C LEU A 113 3.17 -10.00 -0.31
N HIS A 114 2.34 -10.19 -1.33
CA HIS A 114 2.79 -10.49 -2.70
C HIS A 114 2.96 -9.25 -3.57
N ASN A 115 2.10 -8.24 -3.38
CA ASN A 115 2.14 -7.02 -4.19
C ASN A 115 1.45 -5.86 -3.47
N VAL A 116 1.73 -4.65 -3.93
CA VAL A 116 1.03 -3.43 -3.56
C VAL A 116 0.08 -3.04 -4.67
N ALA A 117 -1.15 -2.66 -4.33
CA ALA A 117 -2.16 -2.24 -5.28
C ALA A 117 -3.07 -1.16 -4.68
N GLY A 118 -3.81 -0.48 -5.53
CA GLY A 118 -4.82 0.49 -5.13
C GLY A 118 -4.57 1.89 -5.66
N ALA A 119 -5.35 2.83 -5.13
CA ALA A 119 -5.31 4.24 -5.52
C ALA A 119 -4.93 5.13 -4.33
N ILE A 120 -4.07 6.09 -4.61
CA ILE A 120 -3.73 7.17 -3.68
C ILE A 120 -4.73 8.30 -3.92
N VAL A 121 -5.41 8.74 -2.86
CA VAL A 121 -6.39 9.82 -2.90
C VAL A 121 -6.10 10.85 -1.81
N LYS A 122 -6.59 12.07 -1.99
CA LYS A 122 -6.52 13.12 -0.97
C LYS A 122 -7.50 12.82 0.16
N LYS A 123 -7.05 12.94 1.41
CA LYS A 123 -7.92 12.76 2.60
C LYS A 123 -9.12 13.72 2.64
N ASP A 124 -8.96 14.93 2.14
CA ASP A 124 -10.00 15.95 2.02
C ASP A 124 -10.73 15.94 0.68
N GLY A 125 -10.39 15.00 -0.21
CA GLY A 125 -10.97 14.86 -1.54
C GLY A 125 -12.37 14.22 -1.55
N LYS A 126 -12.93 14.07 -2.73
CA LYS A 126 -14.28 13.51 -2.96
C LYS A 126 -14.32 12.00 -2.92
N ILE A 127 -13.21 11.34 -3.30
CA ILE A 127 -13.10 9.88 -3.31
C ILE A 127 -12.72 9.43 -1.89
N LYS A 128 -13.63 8.69 -1.24
CA LYS A 128 -13.48 8.27 0.15
C LYS A 128 -13.33 6.76 0.31
N GLU A 129 -14.02 6.00 -0.54
CA GLU A 129 -14.09 4.56 -0.45
C GLU A 129 -13.38 3.91 -1.66
N PHE A 130 -12.95 2.67 -1.46
CA PHE A 130 -12.27 1.92 -2.51
C PHE A 130 -13.14 1.72 -3.77
N GLU A 131 -14.44 1.50 -3.57
CA GLU A 131 -15.42 1.36 -4.64
C GLU A 131 -15.53 2.60 -5.50
N ASP A 132 -15.46 3.79 -4.91
CA ASP A 132 -15.45 5.06 -5.63
C ASP A 132 -14.21 5.20 -6.49
N ALA A 133 -13.05 4.80 -5.96
CA ALA A 133 -11.80 4.78 -6.71
C ALA A 133 -11.85 3.80 -7.88
N CYS A 134 -12.40 2.60 -7.68
CA CYS A 134 -12.62 1.63 -8.75
C CYS A 134 -13.57 2.17 -9.83
N ALA A 135 -14.66 2.81 -9.44
CA ALA A 135 -15.60 3.43 -10.38
C ALA A 135 -14.92 4.51 -11.22
N ALA A 136 -14.09 5.35 -10.61
CA ALA A 136 -13.33 6.37 -11.31
C ALA A 136 -12.35 5.77 -12.34
N VAL A 137 -11.61 4.73 -11.96
CA VAL A 137 -10.67 4.02 -12.84
C VAL A 137 -11.41 3.35 -14.01
N LEU A 138 -12.54 2.69 -13.75
CA LEU A 138 -13.35 2.07 -14.78
C LEU A 138 -13.96 3.09 -15.75
N SER A 139 -14.39 4.24 -15.25
CA SER A 139 -14.91 5.33 -16.07
C SER A 139 -13.88 5.87 -17.08
N GLU A 140 -12.62 5.90 -16.69
CA GLU A 140 -11.52 6.34 -17.56
C GLU A 140 -11.19 5.33 -18.67
N SER A 141 -11.53 4.06 -18.50
CA SER A 141 -11.29 3.04 -19.53
C SER A 141 -12.05 3.30 -20.83
N ARG A 142 -13.16 4.07 -20.75
CA ARG A 142 -14.06 4.37 -21.87
C ARG A 142 -14.58 3.14 -22.61
N ILE A 143 -14.58 1.98 -21.98
CA ILE A 143 -14.99 0.70 -22.53
C ILE A 143 -16.17 0.21 -21.68
N GLU A 144 -17.24 -0.24 -22.34
CA GLU A 144 -18.31 -0.98 -21.66
C GLU A 144 -17.80 -2.37 -21.30
N LEU A 145 -17.67 -2.65 -20.01
CA LEU A 145 -17.14 -3.89 -19.48
C LEU A 145 -18.27 -4.68 -18.80
N LYS A 146 -18.31 -5.99 -19.07
CA LYS A 146 -19.09 -6.93 -18.24
C LYS A 146 -18.44 -7.05 -16.84
N LYS A 147 -19.18 -7.53 -15.85
CA LYS A 147 -18.66 -7.63 -14.46
C LYS A 147 -17.33 -8.38 -14.38
N SER A 148 -17.19 -9.52 -15.07
CA SER A 148 -15.96 -10.31 -15.10
C SER A 148 -14.79 -9.57 -15.78
N GLU A 149 -15.08 -8.83 -16.85
CA GLU A 149 -14.10 -8.02 -17.56
C GLU A 149 -13.66 -6.82 -16.74
N ALA A 150 -14.58 -6.21 -15.95
CA ALA A 150 -14.26 -5.12 -15.05
C ALA A 150 -13.28 -5.56 -13.95
N LEU A 151 -13.48 -6.73 -13.35
CA LEU A 151 -12.56 -7.28 -12.35
C LEU A 151 -11.18 -7.57 -12.95
N ASN A 152 -11.12 -8.17 -14.12
CA ASN A 152 -9.86 -8.39 -14.83
C ASN A 152 -9.15 -7.08 -15.14
N TYR A 153 -9.88 -6.09 -15.62
CA TYR A 153 -9.32 -4.76 -15.88
C TYR A 153 -8.74 -4.13 -14.61
N LEU A 154 -9.46 -4.17 -13.49
CA LEU A 154 -8.97 -3.64 -12.21
C LEU A 154 -7.72 -4.36 -11.70
N ALA A 155 -7.59 -5.66 -11.95
CA ALA A 155 -6.38 -6.41 -11.64
C ALA A 155 -5.22 -6.00 -12.56
N ASP A 156 -5.46 -5.87 -13.85
CA ASP A 156 -4.44 -5.50 -14.85
C ASP A 156 -3.88 -4.08 -14.62
N VAL A 157 -4.73 -3.16 -14.18
CA VAL A 157 -4.30 -1.79 -13.83
C VAL A 157 -3.82 -1.63 -12.38
N ASN A 158 -3.63 -2.73 -11.67
CA ASN A 158 -3.10 -2.78 -10.31
C ASN A 158 -3.97 -2.09 -9.24
N MET A 159 -5.28 -2.16 -9.39
CA MET A 159 -6.22 -1.69 -8.36
C MET A 159 -6.51 -2.77 -7.30
N ILE A 160 -6.40 -4.04 -7.65
CA ILE A 160 -6.73 -5.20 -6.83
C ILE A 160 -5.45 -5.97 -6.47
N THR A 161 -5.27 -6.34 -5.21
CA THR A 161 -4.18 -7.21 -4.78
C THR A 161 -4.41 -8.66 -5.23
N ARG A 162 -3.34 -9.42 -5.43
CA ARG A 162 -3.42 -10.83 -5.87
C ARG A 162 -4.23 -11.71 -4.91
N ARG A 163 -4.23 -11.41 -3.62
CA ARG A 163 -4.99 -12.17 -2.63
C ARG A 163 -6.49 -12.12 -2.93
N SER A 164 -7.00 -10.94 -3.16
CA SER A 164 -8.43 -10.73 -3.40
C SER A 164 -8.90 -11.25 -4.75
N TYR A 165 -7.99 -11.34 -5.72
CA TYR A 165 -8.29 -11.93 -7.02
C TYR A 165 -8.58 -13.43 -6.93
N LYS A 166 -7.93 -14.14 -6.00
CA LYS A 166 -8.19 -15.56 -5.72
C LYS A 166 -9.45 -15.79 -4.88
N ASP A 167 -9.82 -14.81 -4.05
CA ASP A 167 -11.01 -14.87 -3.21
C ASP A 167 -12.30 -14.50 -3.98
N LEU A 168 -12.18 -14.10 -5.24
CA LEU A 168 -13.29 -13.73 -6.14
C LEU A 168 -13.71 -14.88 -7.10
N ASP A 169 -12.96 -15.99 -7.13
CA ASP A 169 -13.30 -17.24 -7.79
C ASP A 169 -14.16 -18.11 -6.86
#